data_930273ca7603e22226262c9b1ded3fa1
#
_entry.id   930273ca7603e22226262c9b1ded3fa1
#
_cell.length_a   1.000
_cell.length_b   1.000
_cell.length_c   1.000
_cell.angle_alpha   90.00
_cell.angle_beta   90.00
_cell.angle_gamma   90.00
#
_symmetry.space_group_name_H-M   'P 1'
#
loop_
_entity.id
_entity.type
_entity.pdbx_description
1 polymer ?
#
loop_
_entity_poly.entity_id
_entity_poly.type
_entity_poly.pdbx_seq_one_letter_code
_entity_poly.pdbx_strand_id
1 'polypeptide(L)'
;MVVFLGLCSPGAAFAGETPAAKPAPPPASGESEIIFNGKFFCSLKRRIDLPFKGIITALRAHSGQRVEAGETLATYRLAPESLMAIQQRLSPPQLAETEMKLAEVQRNMVPLTNKQRELTQLVQKKLAPSQSLAQANQELQFLGKEKTTLQERLQKDRQLAQQDREVLSNLLGTSLKSGQVPLEVTLKAPISGHVIWVNPELREGAELPPLPAAFQVGVMNPMLLRAQAFEIEALQVRIGQAAEVTLDALPGRKFQGKVSRVSWSSITTGPDQPAYYEIELTVPNPDLDLIEGLKARIVLRKSE
;
A
#
# COMPACT_ATOMS: atom_id res chain seq x y z
N MET A 1 81.66 -29.41 -32.30
CA MET A 1 83.13 -29.63 -32.07
C MET A 1 83.33 -29.72 -30.56
N VAL A 2 83.76 -30.94 -30.18
CA VAL A 2 84.53 -31.23 -28.97
C VAL A 2 83.86 -31.15 -27.60
N VAL A 3 83.36 -32.21 -26.97
CA VAL A 3 83.96 -33.31 -26.25
C VAL A 3 84.70 -32.93 -24.98
N PHE A 4 84.28 -33.43 -23.81
CA PHE A 4 84.96 -34.39 -22.86
C PHE A 4 84.17 -34.38 -21.56
N LEU A 5 83.49 -35.39 -21.14
CA LEU A 5 83.98 -36.55 -20.31
C LEU A 5 84.70 -36.16 -18.98
N GLY A 6 84.10 -36.63 -17.92
CA GLY A 6 84.73 -36.73 -16.62
C GLY A 6 83.92 -37.54 -15.62
N LEU A 7 84.16 -38.83 -15.48
CA LEU A 7 83.73 -39.76 -14.45
C LEU A 7 84.25 -39.36 -13.06
N CYS A 8 83.50 -39.58 -11.99
CA CYS A 8 83.90 -40.48 -10.88
C CYS A 8 82.84 -40.54 -9.78
N SER A 9 82.35 -41.69 -9.49
CA SER A 9 81.74 -42.13 -8.19
C SER A 9 82.84 -42.47 -7.20
N PRO A 10 82.52 -42.88 -5.94
CA PRO A 10 81.31 -42.98 -5.11
C PRO A 10 81.50 -42.44 -3.68
N GLY A 11 80.44 -42.36 -2.90
CA GLY A 11 80.49 -42.14 -1.47
C GLY A 11 79.16 -42.41 -0.81
N ALA A 12 79.09 -43.64 -0.28
CA ALA A 12 77.97 -44.05 0.57
C ALA A 12 78.04 -43.30 1.90
N ALA A 13 76.91 -42.88 2.45
CA ALA A 13 76.70 -43.02 3.91
C ALA A 13 75.36 -42.41 4.36
N PHE A 14 74.68 -43.19 5.10
CA PHE A 14 73.80 -42.99 6.21
C PHE A 14 72.37 -42.42 5.91
N ALA A 15 71.46 -43.38 5.99
CA ALA A 15 70.04 -43.21 6.29
C ALA A 15 69.86 -42.53 7.68
N GLY A 16 69.26 -41.41 7.70
CA GLY A 16 68.65 -40.78 8.87
C GLY A 16 67.13 -40.82 8.71
N GLU A 17 66.52 -41.78 9.39
CA GLU A 17 65.04 -41.80 9.50
C GLU A 17 64.55 -40.53 10.21
N THR A 18 63.88 -39.65 9.47
CA THR A 18 63.13 -38.57 10.07
C THR A 18 61.80 -39.15 10.59
N PRO A 19 61.47 -38.98 11.88
CA PRO A 19 60.24 -39.52 12.42
C PRO A 19 59.03 -38.82 11.70
N ALA A 20 58.16 -39.67 11.20
CA ALA A 20 56.92 -39.27 10.58
C ALA A 20 56.15 -38.33 11.52
N ALA A 21 55.95 -37.07 11.09
CA ALA A 21 55.08 -36.11 11.77
C ALA A 21 53.64 -36.69 11.81
N LYS A 22 53.17 -36.88 13.02
CA LYS A 22 51.81 -37.28 13.34
C LYS A 22 50.82 -36.32 12.55
N PRO A 23 49.88 -36.86 11.78
CA PRO A 23 48.95 -36.00 11.08
C PRO A 23 48.23 -35.11 12.10
N ALA A 24 48.23 -33.81 11.84
CA ALA A 24 47.46 -32.84 12.64
C ALA A 24 46.00 -33.28 12.70
N PRO A 25 45.34 -33.18 13.86
CA PRO A 25 43.92 -33.50 13.94
C PRO A 25 43.17 -32.62 12.93
N PRO A 26 42.11 -33.16 12.25
CA PRO A 26 41.29 -32.36 11.38
C PRO A 26 40.75 -31.16 12.18
N PRO A 27 40.61 -29.99 11.56
CA PRO A 27 40.05 -28.83 12.24
C PRO A 27 38.68 -29.24 12.81
N ALA A 28 38.50 -28.94 14.10
CA ALA A 28 37.28 -29.23 14.83
C ALA A 28 36.06 -28.85 13.95
N SER A 29 35.10 -29.75 13.90
CA SER A 29 33.81 -29.65 13.20
C SER A 29 33.28 -28.24 13.32
N GLY A 30 33.43 -27.44 12.25
CA GLY A 30 32.88 -26.12 12.19
C GLY A 30 31.37 -26.23 12.34
N GLU A 31 30.82 -25.50 13.28
CA GLU A 31 29.38 -25.22 13.33
C GLU A 31 28.94 -24.89 11.91
N SER A 32 28.06 -25.69 11.32
CA SER A 32 27.63 -25.47 9.94
C SER A 32 26.83 -24.17 9.88
N GLU A 33 27.47 -23.13 9.43
CA GLU A 33 26.85 -21.83 9.24
C GLU A 33 26.03 -21.83 7.93
N ILE A 34 24.86 -21.30 7.98
CA ILE A 34 24.03 -21.05 6.79
C ILE A 34 24.21 -19.58 6.40
N ILE A 35 24.68 -19.35 5.16
CA ILE A 35 25.03 -18.01 4.69
C ILE A 35 24.20 -17.68 3.46
N PHE A 36 23.50 -16.58 3.50
CA PHE A 36 22.78 -16.04 2.35
C PHE A 36 22.82 -14.51 2.30
N ASN A 37 22.47 -13.95 1.15
CA ASN A 37 22.43 -12.52 0.93
C ASN A 37 20.99 -12.03 0.96
N GLY A 38 20.81 -10.87 1.57
CA GLY A 38 19.51 -10.22 1.65
C GLY A 38 19.59 -8.73 1.34
N LYS A 39 18.41 -8.10 1.34
CA LYS A 39 18.24 -6.66 1.10
C LYS A 39 17.33 -6.08 2.17
N PHE A 40 17.67 -4.88 2.65
CA PHE A 40 16.90 -4.18 3.66
C PHE A 40 15.68 -3.47 3.07
N PHE A 41 14.58 -3.52 3.83
CA PHE A 41 13.31 -2.85 3.57
C PHE A 41 12.79 -2.19 4.85
N CYS A 42 12.02 -1.12 4.69
CA CYS A 42 11.27 -0.55 5.80
C CYS A 42 10.26 -1.58 6.36
N SER A 43 10.08 -1.60 7.68
CA SER A 43 9.11 -2.51 8.33
C SER A 43 7.67 -2.16 7.96
N LEU A 44 7.38 -0.90 7.76
CA LEU A 44 6.11 -0.40 7.23
C LEU A 44 6.42 0.75 6.26
N LYS A 45 5.78 0.75 5.10
CA LYS A 45 5.93 1.77 4.08
C LYS A 45 4.57 2.23 3.60
N ARG A 46 4.36 3.54 3.55
CA ARG A 46 3.13 4.16 3.04
C ARG A 46 3.47 5.15 1.95
N ARG A 47 2.71 5.07 0.89
CA ARG A 47 2.74 5.99 -0.23
C ARG A 47 1.68 7.06 -0.01
N ILE A 48 2.01 8.28 -0.31
CA ILE A 48 1.13 9.45 -0.28
C ILE A 48 1.01 9.93 -1.71
N ASP A 49 -0.20 9.91 -2.23
CA ASP A 49 -0.49 10.31 -3.60
C ASP A 49 -0.94 11.78 -3.63
N LEU A 50 -0.76 12.45 -4.77
CA LEU A 50 -1.41 13.72 -5.09
C LEU A 50 -2.71 13.40 -5.85
N PRO A 51 -3.89 13.47 -5.20
CA PRO A 51 -5.11 12.92 -5.78
C PRO A 51 -5.73 13.79 -6.88
N PHE A 52 -5.42 15.08 -6.90
CA PHE A 52 -6.00 16.05 -7.82
C PHE A 52 -4.92 16.93 -8.44
N LYS A 53 -5.18 17.39 -9.67
CA LYS A 53 -4.35 18.40 -10.33
C LYS A 53 -4.34 19.69 -9.51
N GLY A 54 -3.14 20.29 -9.36
CA GLY A 54 -2.99 21.54 -8.63
C GLY A 54 -1.57 22.09 -8.66
N ILE A 55 -1.41 23.24 -8.03
CA ILE A 55 -0.13 23.97 -7.92
C ILE A 55 0.40 23.79 -6.51
N ILE A 56 1.63 23.33 -6.36
CA ILE A 56 2.29 23.19 -5.06
C ILE A 56 2.56 24.58 -4.49
N THR A 57 1.97 24.90 -3.36
CA THR A 57 2.13 26.19 -2.67
C THR A 57 3.23 26.17 -1.62
N ALA A 58 3.46 25.02 -0.98
CA ALA A 58 4.54 24.85 -0.03
C ALA A 58 5.01 23.39 0.02
N LEU A 59 6.31 23.18 0.06
CA LEU A 59 6.96 21.89 0.25
C LEU A 59 7.71 21.90 1.59
N ARG A 60 7.20 21.19 2.61
CA ARG A 60 7.75 21.23 3.97
C ARG A 60 8.62 20.04 4.30
N ALA A 61 8.42 18.92 3.61
CA ALA A 61 9.13 17.68 3.89
C ALA A 61 10.18 17.38 2.83
N HIS A 62 11.33 16.87 3.27
CA HIS A 62 12.43 16.44 2.41
C HIS A 62 12.84 15.00 2.72
N SER A 63 13.52 14.38 1.76
CA SER A 63 14.03 13.01 1.94
C SER A 63 14.96 12.93 3.16
N GLY A 64 14.80 11.89 3.97
CA GLY A 64 15.54 11.67 5.22
C GLY A 64 14.90 12.31 6.47
N GLN A 65 13.97 13.24 6.32
CA GLN A 65 13.31 13.90 7.45
C GLN A 65 12.42 12.94 8.23
N ARG A 66 12.50 13.02 9.57
CA ARG A 66 11.55 12.35 10.46
C ARG A 66 10.23 13.13 10.49
N VAL A 67 9.13 12.43 10.40
CA VAL A 67 7.77 13.00 10.42
C VAL A 67 6.85 12.20 11.34
N GLU A 68 5.86 12.87 11.89
CA GLU A 68 4.83 12.26 12.72
C GLU A 68 3.53 12.06 11.94
N ALA A 69 2.72 11.08 12.37
CA ALA A 69 1.41 10.84 11.75
C ALA A 69 0.54 12.11 11.85
N GLY A 70 -0.02 12.55 10.72
CA GLY A 70 -0.81 13.79 10.61
C GLY A 70 0.02 15.04 10.29
N GLU A 71 1.36 14.99 10.33
CA GLU A 71 2.22 16.11 9.97
C GLU A 71 2.07 16.50 8.50
N THR A 72 2.09 17.79 8.21
CA THR A 72 1.94 18.33 6.84
C THR A 72 3.25 18.22 6.08
N LEU A 73 3.24 17.47 4.98
CA LEU A 73 4.39 17.27 4.08
C LEU A 73 4.45 18.33 2.98
N ALA A 74 3.31 18.64 2.40
CA ALA A 74 3.15 19.67 1.38
C ALA A 74 1.75 20.25 1.41
N THR A 75 1.61 21.47 0.87
CA THR A 75 0.33 22.12 0.61
C THR A 75 0.24 22.42 -0.88
N TYR A 76 -0.93 22.25 -1.47
CA TYR A 76 -1.14 22.58 -2.87
C TYR A 76 -2.53 23.20 -3.06
N ARG A 77 -2.64 24.09 -4.05
CA ARG A 77 -3.90 24.72 -4.47
C ARG A 77 -4.48 23.90 -5.61
N LEU A 78 -5.74 23.54 -5.47
CA LEU A 78 -6.47 22.81 -6.54
C LEU A 78 -6.58 23.65 -7.81
N ALA A 79 -6.36 23.01 -8.95
CA ALA A 79 -6.65 23.62 -10.25
C ALA A 79 -8.17 23.84 -10.42
N PRO A 80 -8.61 24.87 -11.19
CA PRO A 80 -10.03 25.15 -11.41
C PRO A 80 -10.80 23.95 -11.93
N GLU A 81 -10.22 23.15 -12.80
CA GLU A 81 -10.81 21.93 -13.36
C GLU A 81 -11.09 20.89 -12.28
N SER A 82 -10.14 20.71 -11.36
CA SER A 82 -10.26 19.80 -10.22
C SER A 82 -11.36 20.27 -9.26
N LEU A 83 -11.44 21.57 -9.00
CA LEU A 83 -12.50 22.16 -8.19
C LEU A 83 -13.88 21.88 -8.78
N MET A 84 -14.06 22.13 -10.10
CA MET A 84 -15.31 21.85 -10.80
C MET A 84 -15.69 20.37 -10.76
N ALA A 85 -14.72 19.48 -11.00
CA ALA A 85 -14.95 18.04 -10.98
C ALA A 85 -15.36 17.55 -9.57
N ILE A 86 -14.73 18.06 -8.52
CA ILE A 86 -15.08 17.74 -7.14
C ILE A 86 -16.47 18.27 -6.80
N GLN A 87 -16.78 19.50 -7.22
CA GLN A 87 -18.07 20.13 -6.96
C GLN A 87 -19.23 19.39 -7.64
N GLN A 88 -19.03 18.94 -8.89
CA GLN A 88 -20.01 18.11 -9.62
C GLN A 88 -20.26 16.77 -8.91
N ARG A 89 -19.25 16.15 -8.34
CA ARG A 89 -19.39 14.90 -7.56
C ARG A 89 -20.10 15.11 -6.23
N LEU A 90 -19.90 16.27 -5.59
CA LEU A 90 -20.56 16.60 -4.32
C LEU A 90 -22.03 16.96 -4.49
N SER A 91 -22.41 17.51 -5.63
CA SER A 91 -23.77 17.96 -5.96
C SER A 91 -24.15 17.46 -7.36
N PRO A 92 -24.39 16.17 -7.52
CA PRO A 92 -24.73 15.60 -8.83
C PRO A 92 -26.08 16.17 -9.30
N PRO A 93 -26.17 16.68 -10.55
CA PRO A 93 -27.39 17.28 -11.08
C PRO A 93 -28.59 16.32 -11.15
N GLN A 94 -28.30 15.00 -11.25
CA GLN A 94 -29.34 13.96 -11.24
C GLN A 94 -30.15 13.94 -9.94
N LEU A 95 -29.55 14.30 -8.82
CA LEU A 95 -30.23 14.35 -7.53
C LEU A 95 -31.31 15.43 -7.51
N ALA A 96 -30.95 16.64 -7.97
CA ALA A 96 -31.90 17.76 -8.10
C ALA A 96 -33.04 17.46 -9.11
N GLU A 97 -32.69 16.80 -10.23
CA GLU A 97 -33.70 16.41 -11.25
C GLU A 97 -34.68 15.38 -10.67
N THR A 98 -34.19 14.36 -9.94
CA THR A 98 -35.06 13.35 -9.33
C THR A 98 -35.95 13.98 -8.24
N GLU A 99 -35.43 14.94 -7.45
CA GLU A 99 -36.22 15.69 -6.47
C GLU A 99 -37.33 16.53 -7.12
N MET A 100 -37.00 17.21 -8.22
CA MET A 100 -38.03 17.99 -8.97
C MET A 100 -39.11 17.10 -9.54
N LYS A 101 -38.77 15.97 -10.16
CA LYS A 101 -39.74 15.00 -10.70
C LYS A 101 -40.62 14.42 -9.57
N LEU A 102 -40.05 14.09 -8.43
CA LEU A 102 -40.79 13.59 -7.27
C LEU A 102 -41.79 14.66 -6.77
N ALA A 103 -41.37 15.92 -6.69
CA ALA A 103 -42.25 17.04 -6.29
C ALA A 103 -43.37 17.27 -7.29
N GLU A 104 -43.12 17.11 -8.59
CA GLU A 104 -44.13 17.20 -9.64
C GLU A 104 -45.19 16.10 -9.51
N VAL A 105 -44.76 14.83 -9.40
CA VAL A 105 -45.68 13.70 -9.19
C VAL A 105 -46.52 13.89 -7.93
N GLN A 106 -45.90 14.34 -6.83
CA GLN A 106 -46.65 14.63 -5.59
C GLN A 106 -47.70 15.75 -5.79
N ARG A 107 -47.36 16.80 -6.52
CA ARG A 107 -48.29 17.89 -6.84
C ARG A 107 -49.47 17.38 -7.66
N ASN A 108 -49.22 16.53 -8.66
CA ASN A 108 -50.26 15.97 -9.52
C ASN A 108 -51.18 14.97 -8.77
N MET A 109 -50.66 14.29 -7.74
CA MET A 109 -51.48 13.40 -6.91
C MET A 109 -52.52 14.11 -6.05
N VAL A 110 -52.27 15.37 -5.63
CA VAL A 110 -53.20 16.12 -4.72
C VAL A 110 -54.57 16.30 -5.29
N PRO A 111 -54.78 16.87 -6.51
CA PRO A 111 -56.10 17.07 -7.07
C PRO A 111 -56.81 15.74 -7.37
N LEU A 112 -56.05 14.71 -7.81
CA LEU A 112 -56.61 13.39 -8.07
C LEU A 112 -57.10 12.69 -6.78
N THR A 113 -56.40 12.86 -5.68
CA THR A 113 -56.82 12.34 -4.38
C THR A 113 -58.09 13.01 -3.89
N ASN A 114 -58.24 14.32 -4.11
CA ASN A 114 -59.45 15.05 -3.77
C ASN A 114 -60.63 14.60 -4.65
N LYS A 115 -60.41 14.49 -5.97
CA LYS A 115 -61.40 13.98 -6.93
C LYS A 115 -61.83 12.54 -6.59
N GLN A 116 -60.89 11.65 -6.24
CA GLN A 116 -61.22 10.29 -5.83
C GLN A 116 -62.09 10.27 -4.57
N ARG A 117 -61.80 11.14 -3.58
CA ARG A 117 -62.60 11.25 -2.35
C ARG A 117 -64.03 11.71 -2.64
N GLU A 118 -64.17 12.73 -3.50
CA GLU A 118 -65.46 13.26 -3.95
C GLU A 118 -66.25 12.18 -4.71
N LEU A 119 -65.66 11.54 -5.72
CA LEU A 119 -66.27 10.46 -6.49
C LEU A 119 -66.69 9.30 -5.59
N THR A 120 -65.90 8.95 -4.56
CA THR A 120 -66.27 7.88 -3.61
C THR A 120 -67.56 8.22 -2.89
N GLN A 121 -67.76 9.46 -2.43
CA GLN A 121 -69.00 9.90 -1.77
C GLN A 121 -70.17 9.91 -2.73
N LEU A 122 -69.98 10.37 -4.01
CA LEU A 122 -71.04 10.42 -5.01
C LEU A 122 -71.49 9.00 -5.44
N VAL A 123 -70.58 8.08 -5.64
CA VAL A 123 -70.88 6.68 -5.98
C VAL A 123 -71.65 5.97 -4.84
N GLN A 124 -71.29 6.23 -3.58
CA GLN A 124 -72.01 5.71 -2.42
C GLN A 124 -73.48 6.23 -2.39
N LYS A 125 -73.71 7.45 -2.81
CA LYS A 125 -75.02 8.07 -2.92
C LYS A 125 -75.78 7.72 -4.23
N LYS A 126 -75.19 6.86 -5.11
CA LYS A 126 -75.67 6.51 -6.46
C LYS A 126 -75.83 7.73 -7.42
N LEU A 127 -75.04 8.77 -7.20
CA LEU A 127 -75.05 10.01 -7.98
C LEU A 127 -73.94 10.09 -9.04
N ALA A 128 -73.01 9.13 -9.06
CA ALA A 128 -71.96 9.06 -10.08
C ALA A 128 -71.72 7.60 -10.53
N PRO A 129 -71.20 7.38 -11.78
CA PRO A 129 -70.87 6.04 -12.26
C PRO A 129 -69.67 5.49 -11.54
N SER A 130 -69.70 4.20 -11.19
CA SER A 130 -68.57 3.48 -10.57
C SER A 130 -67.31 3.43 -11.45
N GLN A 131 -67.50 3.54 -12.79
CA GLN A 131 -66.43 3.57 -13.76
C GLN A 131 -65.50 4.80 -13.59
N SER A 132 -66.07 5.99 -13.29
CA SER A 132 -65.29 7.21 -13.05
C SER A 132 -64.41 7.09 -11.78
N LEU A 133 -64.90 6.42 -10.74
CA LEU A 133 -64.11 6.13 -9.54
C LEU A 133 -62.98 5.14 -9.87
N ALA A 134 -63.28 4.08 -10.65
CA ALA A 134 -62.30 3.11 -11.08
C ALA A 134 -61.13 3.74 -11.86
N GLN A 135 -61.46 4.67 -12.79
CA GLN A 135 -60.46 5.44 -13.55
C GLN A 135 -59.58 6.28 -12.63
N ALA A 136 -60.17 7.05 -11.69
CA ALA A 136 -59.38 7.85 -10.75
C ALA A 136 -58.49 6.99 -9.85
N ASN A 137 -58.93 5.83 -9.45
CA ASN A 137 -58.13 4.89 -8.69
C ASN A 137 -56.95 4.32 -9.50
N GLN A 138 -57.15 4.00 -10.78
CA GLN A 138 -56.09 3.52 -11.66
C GLN A 138 -55.00 4.59 -11.87
N GLU A 139 -55.40 5.83 -12.08
CA GLU A 139 -54.49 6.96 -12.25
C GLU A 139 -53.69 7.22 -10.97
N LEU A 140 -54.34 7.20 -9.81
CA LEU A 140 -53.67 7.32 -8.52
C LEU A 140 -52.71 6.14 -8.26
N GLN A 141 -53.07 4.92 -8.63
CA GLN A 141 -52.17 3.78 -8.54
C GLN A 141 -50.92 3.95 -9.42
N PHE A 142 -51.09 4.43 -10.65
CA PHE A 142 -49.99 4.72 -11.56
C PHE A 142 -49.04 5.75 -10.96
N LEU A 143 -49.55 6.92 -10.55
CA LEU A 143 -48.73 7.96 -9.91
C LEU A 143 -48.13 7.48 -8.58
N GLY A 144 -48.82 6.62 -7.84
CA GLY A 144 -48.32 6.01 -6.62
C GLY A 144 -47.07 5.11 -6.87
N LYS A 145 -47.12 4.30 -7.92
CA LYS A 145 -45.98 3.48 -8.35
C LYS A 145 -44.79 4.35 -8.80
N GLU A 146 -45.07 5.36 -9.63
CA GLU A 146 -44.06 6.31 -10.10
C GLU A 146 -43.40 7.04 -8.93
N LYS A 147 -44.19 7.55 -7.96
CA LYS A 147 -43.67 8.12 -6.71
C LYS A 147 -42.75 7.19 -5.98
N THR A 148 -43.15 5.92 -5.79
CA THR A 148 -42.33 4.94 -5.10
C THR A 148 -41.01 4.70 -5.81
N THR A 149 -41.03 4.52 -7.13
CA THR A 149 -39.81 4.35 -7.96
C THR A 149 -38.90 5.56 -7.86
N LEU A 150 -39.43 6.78 -7.92
CA LEU A 150 -38.65 8.00 -7.78
C LEU A 150 -38.06 8.15 -6.36
N GLN A 151 -38.81 7.76 -5.32
CA GLN A 151 -38.30 7.76 -3.94
C GLN A 151 -37.15 6.78 -3.75
N GLU A 152 -37.27 5.56 -4.27
CA GLU A 152 -36.21 4.56 -4.22
C GLU A 152 -34.95 5.05 -4.97
N ARG A 153 -35.15 5.65 -6.17
CA ARG A 153 -34.06 6.24 -6.93
C ARG A 153 -33.38 7.38 -6.16
N LEU A 154 -34.16 8.30 -5.60
CA LEU A 154 -33.65 9.40 -4.81
C LEU A 154 -32.85 8.94 -3.60
N GLN A 155 -33.31 7.90 -2.90
CA GLN A 155 -32.61 7.32 -1.78
C GLN A 155 -31.25 6.74 -2.22
N LYS A 156 -31.23 6.02 -3.34
CA LYS A 156 -29.99 5.47 -3.91
C LYS A 156 -29.02 6.58 -4.33
N ASP A 157 -29.50 7.60 -5.02
CA ASP A 157 -28.68 8.72 -5.47
C ASP A 157 -28.08 9.49 -4.27
N ARG A 158 -28.85 9.66 -3.18
CA ARG A 158 -28.36 10.25 -1.92
C ARG A 158 -27.29 9.41 -1.24
N GLN A 159 -27.45 8.09 -1.23
CA GLN A 159 -26.43 7.18 -0.68
C GLN A 159 -25.12 7.26 -1.47
N LEU A 160 -25.20 7.27 -2.81
CA LEU A 160 -24.02 7.42 -3.66
C LEU A 160 -23.33 8.78 -3.43
N ALA A 161 -24.10 9.88 -3.36
CA ALA A 161 -23.54 11.20 -3.07
C ALA A 161 -22.89 11.28 -1.69
N GLN A 162 -23.41 10.56 -0.70
CA GLN A 162 -22.79 10.47 0.62
C GLN A 162 -21.49 9.68 0.59
N GLN A 163 -21.45 8.53 -0.10
CA GLN A 163 -20.25 7.75 -0.28
C GLN A 163 -19.15 8.55 -1.01
N ASP A 164 -19.51 9.25 -2.09
CA ASP A 164 -18.59 10.13 -2.80
C ASP A 164 -18.04 11.24 -1.90
N ARG A 165 -18.88 11.81 -1.04
CA ARG A 165 -18.44 12.82 -0.06
C ARG A 165 -17.44 12.27 0.94
N GLU A 166 -17.64 11.05 1.43
CA GLU A 166 -16.70 10.39 2.34
C GLU A 166 -15.37 10.10 1.66
N VAL A 167 -15.40 9.56 0.42
CA VAL A 167 -14.20 9.32 -0.36
C VAL A 167 -13.43 10.62 -0.63
N LEU A 168 -14.11 11.67 -1.06
CA LEU A 168 -13.51 12.98 -1.31
C LEU A 168 -12.96 13.62 -0.03
N SER A 169 -13.67 13.48 1.09
CA SER A 169 -13.21 13.96 2.40
C SER A 169 -11.90 13.29 2.82
N ASN A 170 -11.78 11.98 2.61
CA ASN A 170 -10.57 11.21 2.88
C ASN A 170 -9.42 11.62 1.94
N LEU A 171 -9.69 11.79 0.65
CA LEU A 171 -8.69 12.20 -0.35
C LEU A 171 -8.18 13.63 -0.10
N LEU A 172 -9.04 14.55 0.32
CA LEU A 172 -8.69 15.93 0.62
C LEU A 172 -8.15 16.13 2.05
N GLY A 173 -8.23 15.09 2.89
CA GLY A 173 -7.83 15.16 4.29
C GLY A 173 -8.62 16.17 5.13
N THR A 174 -9.81 16.59 4.65
CA THR A 174 -10.65 17.62 5.27
C THR A 174 -12.12 17.22 5.19
N SER A 175 -12.86 17.46 6.28
CA SER A 175 -14.29 17.16 6.32
C SER A 175 -15.08 18.14 5.44
N LEU A 176 -15.77 17.61 4.42
CA LEU A 176 -16.61 18.37 3.49
C LEU A 176 -18.04 18.55 4.03
N LYS A 177 -18.20 19.11 5.24
CA LYS A 177 -19.52 19.21 5.92
C LYS A 177 -20.51 20.15 5.24
N SER A 178 -20.05 21.19 4.56
CA SER A 178 -20.91 22.26 3.99
C SER A 178 -21.00 22.24 2.47
N GLY A 179 -20.47 21.20 1.79
CA GLY A 179 -20.42 21.19 0.33
C GLY A 179 -19.41 22.17 -0.29
N GLN A 180 -18.66 22.89 0.55
CA GLN A 180 -17.59 23.76 0.08
C GLN A 180 -16.31 22.95 -0.13
N VAL A 181 -15.73 23.08 -1.33
CA VAL A 181 -14.44 22.48 -1.67
C VAL A 181 -13.33 23.42 -1.19
N PRO A 182 -12.35 22.94 -0.40
CA PRO A 182 -11.23 23.77 -0.01
C PRO A 182 -10.38 24.14 -1.22
N LEU A 183 -9.94 25.39 -1.31
CA LEU A 183 -9.03 25.84 -2.38
C LEU A 183 -7.63 25.25 -2.22
N GLU A 184 -7.20 25.08 -0.97
CA GLU A 184 -5.90 24.51 -0.62
C GLU A 184 -6.07 23.19 0.12
N VAL A 185 -5.26 22.23 -0.26
CA VAL A 185 -5.24 20.86 0.27
C VAL A 185 -3.87 20.57 0.84
N THR A 186 -3.82 19.89 1.99
CA THR A 186 -2.58 19.48 2.63
C THR A 186 -2.36 17.99 2.47
N LEU A 187 -1.17 17.62 2.00
CA LEU A 187 -0.70 16.24 2.02
C LEU A 187 -0.08 15.96 3.39
N LYS A 188 -0.61 14.97 4.11
CA LYS A 188 -0.20 14.62 5.46
C LYS A 188 0.44 13.25 5.50
N ALA A 189 1.38 13.05 6.43
CA ALA A 189 1.96 11.75 6.71
C ALA A 189 0.91 10.80 7.32
N PRO A 190 0.65 9.63 6.73
CA PRO A 190 -0.34 8.68 7.28
C PRO A 190 0.21 7.88 8.46
N ILE A 191 1.52 7.84 8.63
CA ILE A 191 2.25 7.14 9.70
C ILE A 191 3.42 7.97 10.19
N SER A 192 3.83 7.77 11.43
CA SER A 192 5.11 8.29 11.92
C SER A 192 6.26 7.47 11.37
N GLY A 193 7.34 8.12 10.94
CA GLY A 193 8.49 7.47 10.32
C GLY A 193 9.44 8.46 9.69
N HIS A 194 10.10 8.06 8.60
CA HIS A 194 11.00 8.93 7.83
C HIS A 194 10.50 9.02 6.38
N VAL A 195 10.66 10.20 5.80
CA VAL A 195 10.42 10.43 4.36
C VAL A 195 11.55 9.75 3.59
N ILE A 196 11.27 8.59 3.02
CA ILE A 196 12.26 7.80 2.28
C ILE A 196 12.39 8.26 0.81
N TRP A 197 11.35 8.88 0.28
CA TRP A 197 11.36 9.36 -1.09
C TRP A 197 10.36 10.50 -1.29
N VAL A 198 10.78 11.47 -2.09
CA VAL A 198 9.98 12.62 -2.55
C VAL A 198 10.03 12.62 -4.08
N ASN A 199 8.89 12.78 -4.73
CA ASN A 199 8.84 12.88 -6.19
C ASN A 199 9.65 14.08 -6.65
N PRO A 200 10.61 13.94 -7.60
CA PRO A 200 11.45 15.04 -8.08
C PRO A 200 10.68 16.18 -8.77
N GLU A 201 9.47 15.91 -9.25
CA GLU A 201 8.59 16.91 -9.85
C GLU A 201 7.93 17.83 -8.82
N LEU A 202 7.87 17.41 -7.54
CA LEU A 202 7.34 18.21 -6.45
C LEU A 202 8.27 19.39 -6.16
N ARG A 203 7.90 20.55 -6.66
CA ARG A 203 8.58 21.83 -6.43
C ARG A 203 7.55 22.90 -6.16
N GLU A 204 7.89 23.85 -5.31
CA GLU A 204 7.02 25.00 -5.07
C GLU A 204 6.77 25.78 -6.38
N GLY A 205 5.52 26.13 -6.62
CA GLY A 205 5.07 26.76 -7.87
C GLY A 205 4.83 25.81 -9.04
N ALA A 206 5.17 24.52 -8.93
CA ALA A 206 4.90 23.55 -10.00
C ALA A 206 3.42 23.20 -10.07
N GLU A 207 2.87 23.23 -11.28
CA GLU A 207 1.54 22.68 -11.57
C GLU A 207 1.68 21.21 -11.96
N LEU A 208 1.06 20.34 -11.19
CA LEU A 208 1.17 18.88 -11.35
C LEU A 208 -0.18 18.21 -11.59
N PRO A 209 -0.21 17.22 -12.49
CA PRO A 209 -1.36 16.33 -12.61
C PRO A 209 -1.49 15.45 -11.35
N PRO A 210 -2.56 14.66 -11.21
CA PRO A 210 -2.63 13.62 -10.19
C PRO A 210 -1.40 12.71 -10.28
N LEU A 211 -0.66 12.55 -9.18
CA LEU A 211 0.57 11.75 -9.14
C LEU A 211 0.39 10.57 -8.19
N PRO A 212 0.58 9.34 -8.66
CA PRO A 212 0.77 8.20 -7.79
C PRO A 212 2.14 8.32 -7.12
N ALA A 213 2.19 8.35 -5.80
CA ALA A 213 3.40 8.55 -5.02
C ALA A 213 4.02 9.96 -5.16
N ALA A 214 3.44 10.93 -4.47
CA ALA A 214 4.09 12.22 -4.23
C ALA A 214 5.21 12.09 -3.18
N PHE A 215 4.94 11.32 -2.10
CA PHE A 215 5.88 10.97 -1.05
C PHE A 215 5.81 9.49 -0.72
N GLN A 216 6.90 8.98 -0.12
CA GLN A 216 6.89 7.70 0.56
C GLN A 216 7.44 7.89 1.98
N VAL A 217 6.68 7.46 2.98
CA VAL A 217 7.07 7.46 4.38
C VAL A 217 7.24 6.03 4.86
N GLY A 218 8.35 5.75 5.54
CA GLY A 218 8.69 4.42 6.02
C GLY A 218 9.15 4.40 7.47
N VAL A 219 8.83 3.31 8.16
CA VAL A 219 9.34 3.02 9.51
C VAL A 219 10.67 2.33 9.35
N MET A 220 11.75 2.99 9.81
CA MET A 220 13.13 2.53 9.63
C MET A 220 13.70 1.82 10.87
N ASN A 221 12.96 1.74 11.95
CA ASN A 221 13.33 0.98 13.13
C ASN A 221 12.09 0.25 13.69
N PRO A 222 12.09 -1.09 13.69
CA PRO A 222 13.12 -1.98 13.11
C PRO A 222 13.07 -1.99 11.57
N MET A 223 14.17 -2.43 10.94
CA MET A 223 14.23 -2.76 9.52
C MET A 223 13.91 -4.23 9.28
N LEU A 224 13.38 -4.53 8.09
CA LEU A 224 13.22 -5.90 7.62
C LEU A 224 14.34 -6.24 6.63
N LEU A 225 14.99 -7.37 6.86
CA LEU A 225 15.99 -7.91 5.94
C LEU A 225 15.38 -9.14 5.25
N ARG A 226 15.17 -9.05 3.94
CA ARG A 226 14.62 -10.14 3.14
C ARG A 226 15.71 -10.80 2.34
N ALA A 227 15.75 -12.10 2.42
CA ALA A 227 16.70 -12.94 1.71
C ALA A 227 15.98 -14.10 1.04
N GLN A 228 16.62 -14.66 0.02
CA GLN A 228 16.17 -15.88 -0.64
C GLN A 228 17.13 -16.99 -0.26
N ALA A 229 16.61 -18.05 0.34
CA ALA A 229 17.34 -19.24 0.68
C ALA A 229 16.91 -20.40 -0.22
N PHE A 230 17.87 -21.25 -0.58
CA PHE A 230 17.59 -22.47 -1.30
C PHE A 230 16.82 -23.47 -0.41
N GLU A 231 16.06 -24.37 -1.00
CA GLU A 231 15.18 -25.32 -0.31
C GLU A 231 15.84 -26.01 0.90
N ILE A 232 17.04 -26.57 0.70
CA ILE A 232 17.75 -27.29 1.75
C ILE A 232 18.12 -26.38 2.93
N GLU A 233 18.50 -25.13 2.65
CA GLU A 233 18.84 -24.12 3.64
C GLU A 233 17.59 -23.62 4.37
N ALA A 234 16.52 -23.34 3.61
CA ALA A 234 15.26 -22.84 4.15
C ALA A 234 14.63 -23.79 5.18
N LEU A 235 14.73 -25.11 4.96
CA LEU A 235 14.25 -26.13 5.88
C LEU A 235 15.01 -26.17 7.22
N GLN A 236 16.21 -25.62 7.26
CA GLN A 236 17.05 -25.56 8.47
C GLN A 236 16.85 -24.26 9.27
N VAL A 237 16.17 -23.26 8.69
CA VAL A 237 15.91 -21.98 9.33
C VAL A 237 14.63 -22.05 10.17
N ARG A 238 14.71 -21.55 11.40
CA ARG A 238 13.58 -21.52 12.33
C ARG A 238 13.20 -20.07 12.69
N ILE A 239 11.90 -19.83 12.82
CA ILE A 239 11.40 -18.55 13.33
C ILE A 239 11.94 -18.33 14.75
N GLY A 240 12.43 -17.11 15.01
CA GLY A 240 13.02 -16.74 16.28
C GLY A 240 14.52 -16.95 16.37
N GLN A 241 15.14 -17.60 15.40
CA GLN A 241 16.60 -17.83 15.34
C GLN A 241 17.35 -16.51 15.20
N ALA A 242 18.45 -16.36 15.96
CA ALA A 242 19.33 -15.20 15.88
C ALA A 242 20.25 -15.31 14.65
N ALA A 243 20.50 -14.19 14.02
CA ALA A 243 21.37 -14.07 12.85
C ALA A 243 22.38 -12.93 13.04
N GLU A 244 23.62 -13.16 12.66
CA GLU A 244 24.60 -12.09 12.49
C GLU A 244 24.46 -11.50 11.08
N VAL A 245 24.36 -10.19 10.99
CA VAL A 245 24.17 -9.45 9.73
C VAL A 245 25.35 -8.50 9.53
N THR A 246 26.02 -8.64 8.40
CA THR A 246 27.15 -7.79 8.00
C THR A 246 26.86 -7.14 6.65
N LEU A 247 27.37 -5.91 6.48
CA LEU A 247 27.21 -5.15 5.25
C LEU A 247 28.57 -4.72 4.70
N ASP A 248 28.76 -4.90 3.41
CA ASP A 248 29.98 -4.42 2.74
C ASP A 248 30.08 -2.89 2.78
N ALA A 249 28.91 -2.21 2.79
CA ALA A 249 28.82 -0.75 2.89
C ALA A 249 29.23 -0.19 4.26
N LEU A 250 29.25 -1.03 5.32
CA LEU A 250 29.58 -0.68 6.70
C LEU A 250 30.58 -1.68 7.26
N PRO A 251 31.84 -1.66 6.76
CA PRO A 251 32.85 -2.64 7.14
C PRO A 251 33.16 -2.57 8.65
N GLY A 252 33.24 -3.73 9.29
CA GLY A 252 33.52 -3.85 10.72
C GLY A 252 32.31 -3.69 11.65
N ARG A 253 31.15 -3.29 11.15
CA ARG A 253 29.90 -3.26 11.94
C ARG A 253 29.11 -4.56 11.78
N LYS A 254 28.67 -5.08 12.90
CA LYS A 254 27.83 -6.27 12.97
C LYS A 254 26.49 -5.92 13.58
N PHE A 255 25.43 -6.33 12.93
CA PHE A 255 24.07 -6.14 13.40
C PHE A 255 23.48 -7.48 13.80
N GLN A 256 22.66 -7.48 14.84
CA GLN A 256 21.94 -8.68 15.26
C GLN A 256 20.53 -8.66 14.70
N GLY A 257 20.19 -9.69 13.93
CA GLY A 257 18.86 -9.89 13.41
C GLY A 257 18.19 -11.10 14.05
N LYS A 258 16.86 -11.15 13.92
CA LYS A 258 16.07 -12.30 14.35
C LYS A 258 15.14 -12.71 13.22
N VAL A 259 15.10 -14.00 12.89
CA VAL A 259 14.19 -14.54 11.88
C VAL A 259 12.74 -14.31 12.34
N SER A 260 12.00 -13.52 11.59
CA SER A 260 10.59 -13.19 11.85
C SER A 260 9.64 -14.05 11.05
N ARG A 261 10.02 -14.41 9.82
CA ARG A 261 9.18 -15.18 8.91
C ARG A 261 10.00 -16.04 7.96
N VAL A 262 9.51 -17.23 7.68
CA VAL A 262 9.96 -18.11 6.60
C VAL A 262 8.75 -18.36 5.70
N SER A 263 8.89 -18.16 4.40
CA SER A 263 7.80 -18.41 3.44
C SER A 263 7.40 -19.88 3.42
N TRP A 264 6.11 -20.14 3.28
CA TRP A 264 5.58 -21.52 3.14
C TRP A 264 5.46 -21.95 1.68
N SER A 265 5.67 -21.03 0.76
CA SER A 265 5.64 -21.31 -0.68
C SER A 265 6.94 -20.87 -1.33
N SER A 266 7.38 -21.59 -2.34
CA SER A 266 8.50 -21.21 -3.18
C SER A 266 8.18 -19.95 -3.97
N ILE A 267 9.18 -19.12 -4.19
CA ILE A 267 9.11 -17.93 -5.06
C ILE A 267 9.14 -18.36 -6.53
N THR A 268 9.80 -19.50 -6.81
CA THR A 268 9.91 -20.08 -8.16
C THR A 268 8.71 -20.96 -8.46
N THR A 269 8.12 -20.81 -9.64
CA THR A 269 6.87 -21.47 -10.04
C THR A 269 7.05 -22.63 -11.03
N GLY A 270 8.24 -22.84 -11.58
CA GLY A 270 8.51 -23.90 -12.55
C GLY A 270 8.92 -25.23 -11.90
N PRO A 271 8.42 -26.40 -12.34
CA PRO A 271 8.76 -27.69 -11.76
C PRO A 271 10.24 -28.07 -11.93
N ASP A 272 10.90 -27.53 -12.97
CA ASP A 272 12.30 -27.81 -13.29
C ASP A 272 13.27 -26.74 -12.75
N GLN A 273 12.79 -25.77 -11.98
CA GLN A 273 13.61 -24.71 -11.41
C GLN A 273 13.91 -24.97 -9.94
N PRO A 274 15.13 -24.61 -9.46
CA PRO A 274 15.46 -24.71 -8.05
C PRO A 274 14.44 -23.92 -7.20
N ALA A 275 13.96 -24.52 -6.13
CA ALA A 275 13.02 -23.88 -5.20
C ALA A 275 13.74 -22.92 -4.26
N TYR A 276 13.32 -21.64 -4.30
CA TYR A 276 13.79 -20.61 -3.37
C TYR A 276 12.65 -20.16 -2.47
N TYR A 277 12.97 -19.94 -1.21
CA TYR A 277 12.02 -19.49 -0.18
C TYR A 277 12.46 -18.14 0.38
N GLU A 278 11.51 -17.24 0.58
CA GLU A 278 11.79 -15.95 1.21
C GLU A 278 11.91 -16.12 2.73
N ILE A 279 13.02 -15.61 3.27
CA ILE A 279 13.27 -15.51 4.71
C ILE A 279 13.31 -14.03 5.05
N GLU A 280 12.57 -13.65 6.09
CA GLU A 280 12.52 -12.30 6.60
C GLU A 280 13.06 -12.25 8.02
N LEU A 281 13.99 -11.32 8.26
CA LEU A 281 14.56 -11.05 9.55
C LEU A 281 14.21 -9.63 9.98
N THR A 282 14.00 -9.47 11.28
CA THR A 282 13.85 -8.16 11.90
C THR A 282 15.20 -7.74 12.48
N VAL A 283 15.69 -6.57 12.09
CA VAL A 283 16.96 -6.01 12.52
C VAL A 283 16.72 -4.65 13.19
N PRO A 284 17.07 -4.46 14.48
CA PRO A 284 17.00 -3.16 15.13
C PRO A 284 17.90 -2.13 14.45
N ASN A 285 17.43 -0.90 14.33
CA ASN A 285 18.13 0.21 13.66
C ASN A 285 17.99 1.52 14.46
N PRO A 286 18.43 1.57 15.72
CA PRO A 286 18.26 2.74 16.56
C PRO A 286 19.02 3.97 16.03
N ASP A 287 20.18 3.77 15.45
CA ASP A 287 21.08 4.83 14.95
C ASP A 287 20.75 5.23 13.50
N LEU A 288 19.77 4.57 12.86
CA LEU A 288 19.35 4.81 11.47
C LEU A 288 20.44 4.62 10.41
N ASP A 289 21.48 3.84 10.72
CA ASP A 289 22.56 3.50 9.78
C ASP A 289 22.10 2.60 8.64
N LEU A 290 21.06 1.80 8.90
CA LEU A 290 20.48 0.91 7.90
C LEU A 290 19.42 1.67 7.12
N ILE A 291 19.63 1.76 5.80
CA ILE A 291 18.67 2.38 4.87
C ILE A 291 18.09 1.34 3.92
N GLU A 292 16.92 1.66 3.35
CA GLU A 292 16.26 0.78 2.39
C GLU A 292 17.13 0.56 1.16
N GLY A 293 17.24 -0.70 0.75
CA GLY A 293 17.99 -1.08 -0.44
C GLY A 293 19.40 -1.58 -0.18
N LEU A 294 19.97 -1.38 1.01
CA LEU A 294 21.29 -1.94 1.35
C LEU A 294 21.27 -3.46 1.25
N LYS A 295 22.36 -4.00 0.70
CA LYS A 295 22.61 -5.44 0.66
C LYS A 295 23.35 -5.84 1.91
N ALA A 296 23.02 -7.01 2.45
CA ALA A 296 23.65 -7.57 3.62
C ALA A 296 23.90 -9.07 3.45
N ARG A 297 24.97 -9.52 4.09
CA ARG A 297 25.28 -10.93 4.27
C ARG A 297 24.73 -11.37 5.62
N ILE A 298 24.00 -12.47 5.63
CA ILE A 298 23.34 -13.05 6.80
C ILE A 298 24.04 -14.35 7.13
N VAL A 299 24.41 -14.51 8.39
CA VAL A 299 25.02 -15.74 8.91
C VAL A 299 24.11 -16.25 10.02
N LEU A 300 23.55 -17.43 9.82
CA LEU A 300 22.76 -18.16 10.81
C LEU A 300 23.61 -19.30 11.36
N ARG A 301 23.70 -19.39 12.67
CA ARG A 301 24.28 -20.56 13.31
C ARG A 301 23.25 -21.67 13.37
N LYS A 302 23.63 -22.87 12.98
CA LYS A 302 22.75 -24.01 13.02
C LYS A 302 22.35 -24.27 14.48
N SER A 303 21.07 -24.25 14.77
CA SER A 303 20.55 -24.68 16.08
C SER A 303 20.55 -26.21 16.09
N GLU A 304 21.22 -26.80 17.06
CA GLU A 304 21.15 -28.26 17.36
C GLU A 304 19.71 -28.72 17.59
#